data_22af4e794155ccaf78d3a7671c3db053
#
_entry.id   22af4e794155ccaf78d3a7671c3db053
#
_cell.length_a   1.000
_cell.length_b   1.000
_cell.length_c   1.000
_cell.angle_alpha   90.00
_cell.angle_beta   90.00
_cell.angle_gamma   90.00
#
_symmetry.space_group_name_H-M   'P 1'
#
loop_
_entity.id
_entity.type
_entity.pdbx_description
1 polymer ?
#
loop_
_entity_poly.entity_id
_entity_poly.type
_entity_poly.pdbx_seq_one_letter_code
_entity_poly.pdbx_strand_id
1 'polypeptide(L)'
;MRTLFLVCILMIGMQFHSFGQEIFIKTGINSTTYDFRSADGTKLLDFTSGMGNSIEMGMGFPFVPKSKKEGAAVKERSYSPNWLKNEVSLNLDSFNSYGGNQNNNYSWETTYGGLTNTLSFLAHIGEVELGIRGHVGLSGMISGTQVINSSRFPLKGEDDFKGLFAKTGVGASASYPVFQRAFLNLTYNYSKSSRLGGPQEEQVRFLSHGVLFGLYVQLN
;
A
#
# COMPACT_ATOMS: atom_id res chain seq x y z
N MET A 1 -1.00 8.52 19.58
CA MET A 1 0.05 7.54 19.36
C MET A 1 -0.18 6.19 20.05
N ARG A 2 -0.54 6.13 21.34
CA ARG A 2 -0.76 4.84 22.06
C ARG A 2 -1.85 3.96 21.45
N THR A 3 -2.95 4.55 20.99
CA THR A 3 -4.07 3.79 20.38
C THR A 3 -3.69 3.16 19.03
N LEU A 4 -2.91 3.88 18.21
CA LEU A 4 -2.43 3.36 16.93
C LEU A 4 -1.47 2.18 17.12
N PHE A 5 -0.59 2.27 18.12
CA PHE A 5 0.35 1.21 18.47
C PHE A 5 -0.36 -0.06 18.99
N LEU A 6 -1.41 0.10 19.80
CA LEU A 6 -2.28 -0.99 20.26
C LEU A 6 -3.03 -1.67 19.11
N VAL A 7 -3.55 -0.91 18.16
CA VAL A 7 -4.23 -1.45 16.97
C VAL A 7 -3.23 -2.24 16.10
N CYS A 8 -2.01 -1.73 15.91
CA CYS A 8 -0.98 -2.46 15.16
C CYS A 8 -0.56 -3.77 15.85
N ILE A 9 -0.42 -3.78 17.18
CA ILE A 9 -0.10 -5.01 17.95
C ILE A 9 -1.26 -6.00 17.87
N LEU A 10 -2.50 -5.54 17.97
CA LEU A 10 -3.69 -6.39 17.86
C LEU A 10 -3.81 -7.01 16.47
N MET A 11 -3.52 -6.24 15.43
CA MET A 11 -3.51 -6.69 14.04
C MET A 11 -2.41 -7.73 13.77
N ILE A 12 -1.22 -7.55 14.33
CA ILE A 12 -0.13 -8.52 14.25
C ILE A 12 -0.45 -9.80 15.06
N GLY A 13 -1.02 -9.65 16.25
CA GLY A 13 -1.39 -10.78 17.13
C GLY A 13 -2.49 -11.69 16.55
N MET A 14 -3.39 -11.17 15.72
CA MET A 14 -4.43 -11.95 15.05
C MET A 14 -3.90 -12.89 13.97
N GLN A 15 -2.66 -12.72 13.51
CA GLN A 15 -2.08 -13.47 12.40
C GLN A 15 -1.72 -14.92 12.75
N PHE A 16 -1.48 -15.21 14.01
CA PHE A 16 -1.01 -16.53 14.43
C PHE A 16 -2.08 -17.62 14.50
N HIS A 17 -3.34 -17.32 14.19
CA HIS A 17 -4.45 -18.26 14.31
C HIS A 17 -5.19 -18.57 13.00
N SER A 18 -4.69 -18.11 11.85
CA SER A 18 -5.36 -18.34 10.56
C SER A 18 -4.85 -19.60 9.87
N PHE A 19 -5.76 -20.52 9.58
CA PHE A 19 -5.53 -21.63 8.68
C PHE A 19 -5.67 -21.14 7.23
N GLY A 20 -4.61 -21.16 6.47
CA GLY A 20 -4.54 -20.76 5.07
C GLY A 20 -3.62 -19.54 4.91
N GLN A 21 -2.42 -19.81 4.46
CA GLN A 21 -1.44 -18.76 4.14
C GLN A 21 -1.39 -18.60 2.63
N GLU A 22 -1.35 -17.38 2.19
CA GLU A 22 -1.11 -17.03 0.80
C GLU A 22 0.19 -16.24 0.72
N ILE A 23 0.97 -16.48 -0.29
CA ILE A 23 2.06 -15.56 -0.68
C ILE A 23 1.62 -14.81 -1.91
N PHE A 24 2.07 -13.58 -2.04
CA PHE A 24 1.74 -12.77 -3.20
C PHE A 24 2.88 -11.85 -3.63
N ILE A 25 2.86 -11.53 -4.90
CA ILE A 25 3.62 -10.45 -5.50
C ILE A 25 2.69 -9.63 -6.38
N LYS A 26 2.78 -8.29 -6.26
CA LYS A 26 2.04 -7.33 -7.08
C LYS A 26 3.02 -6.32 -7.67
N THR A 27 2.76 -5.88 -8.86
CA THR A 27 3.49 -4.79 -9.51
C THR A 27 2.51 -3.89 -10.25
N GLY A 28 2.84 -2.65 -10.41
CA GLY A 28 1.97 -1.72 -11.11
C GLY A 28 2.52 -0.31 -11.18
N ILE A 29 1.61 0.58 -11.52
CA ILE A 29 1.90 2.00 -11.67
C ILE A 29 1.15 2.80 -10.62
N ASN A 30 1.72 3.92 -10.24
CA ASN A 30 1.06 4.90 -9.40
C ASN A 30 1.16 6.30 -10.01
N SER A 31 0.23 7.16 -9.62
CA SER A 31 0.25 8.60 -9.90
C SER A 31 0.29 9.32 -8.57
N THR A 32 1.26 10.19 -8.36
CA THR A 32 1.51 10.81 -7.07
C THR A 32 1.59 12.31 -7.17
N THR A 33 0.95 13.01 -6.24
CA THR A 33 1.04 14.47 -6.08
C THR A 33 1.60 14.78 -4.69
N TYR A 34 2.62 15.61 -4.64
CA TYR A 34 3.15 16.14 -3.38
C TYR A 34 2.37 17.38 -2.94
N ASP A 35 2.07 17.46 -1.66
CA ASP A 35 1.52 18.62 -0.97
C ASP A 35 2.57 19.09 0.05
N PHE A 36 3.26 20.15 -0.32
CA PHE A 36 4.30 20.75 0.51
C PHE A 36 3.75 22.01 1.16
N ARG A 37 3.76 22.05 2.49
CA ARG A 37 3.18 23.16 3.27
C ARG A 37 4.15 23.67 4.32
N SER A 38 4.20 24.99 4.46
CA SER A 38 4.88 25.66 5.54
C SER A 38 4.15 25.47 6.88
N ALA A 39 4.76 25.95 7.96
CA ALA A 39 4.22 25.83 9.32
C ALA A 39 2.86 26.52 9.52
N ASP A 40 2.59 27.60 8.80
CA ASP A 40 1.32 28.32 8.79
C ASP A 40 0.23 27.65 7.92
N GLY A 41 0.57 26.53 7.25
CA GLY A 41 -0.32 25.78 6.38
C GLY A 41 -0.38 26.29 4.93
N THR A 42 0.40 27.32 4.60
CA THR A 42 0.47 27.84 3.23
C THR A 42 1.12 26.80 2.31
N LYS A 43 0.50 26.54 1.17
CA LYS A 43 1.05 25.65 0.14
C LYS A 43 2.23 26.35 -0.55
N LEU A 44 3.42 25.76 -0.44
CA LEU A 44 4.66 26.37 -0.91
C LEU A 44 4.90 26.18 -2.42
N LEU A 45 4.50 25.04 -2.96
CA LEU A 45 4.75 24.66 -4.34
C LEU A 45 3.52 24.00 -4.96
N ASP A 46 3.28 24.30 -6.24
CA ASP A 46 2.25 23.62 -7.04
C ASP A 46 2.89 22.45 -7.80
N PHE A 47 2.65 21.25 -7.28
CA PHE A 47 3.04 20.03 -7.95
C PHE A 47 1.90 19.44 -8.76
N THR A 48 2.23 18.98 -9.96
CA THR A 48 1.36 18.11 -10.75
C THR A 48 1.74 16.65 -10.53
N SER A 49 0.77 15.78 -10.74
CA SER A 49 0.99 14.35 -10.55
C SER A 49 2.04 13.81 -11.51
N GLY A 50 2.98 13.05 -10.98
CA GLY A 50 3.93 12.26 -11.73
C GLY A 50 3.60 10.77 -11.69
N MET A 51 4.01 10.04 -12.70
CA MET A 51 3.87 8.59 -12.78
C MET A 51 5.07 7.91 -12.12
N GLY A 52 4.80 6.88 -11.32
CA GLY A 52 5.80 6.03 -10.70
C GLY A 52 5.42 4.56 -10.79
N ASN A 53 6.26 3.70 -10.25
CA ASN A 53 6.04 2.26 -10.19
C ASN A 53 5.90 1.81 -8.75
N SER A 54 5.15 0.72 -8.55
CA SER A 54 5.01 0.06 -7.25
C SER A 54 5.25 -1.43 -7.38
N ILE A 55 5.98 -1.98 -6.41
CA ILE A 55 6.15 -3.42 -6.22
C ILE A 55 5.75 -3.71 -4.78
N GLU A 56 4.94 -4.74 -4.59
CA GLU A 56 4.49 -5.20 -3.28
C GLU A 56 4.63 -6.72 -3.22
N MET A 57 5.25 -7.26 -2.16
CA MET A 57 5.33 -8.68 -1.91
C MET A 57 5.02 -8.97 -0.44
N GLY A 58 4.32 -10.08 -0.20
CA GLY A 58 3.91 -10.36 1.17
C GLY A 58 3.16 -11.66 1.36
N MET A 59 2.51 -11.72 2.51
CA MET A 59 1.70 -12.86 2.93
C MET A 59 0.27 -12.40 3.22
N GLY A 60 -0.69 -13.21 2.81
CA GLY A 60 -2.10 -13.07 3.11
C GLY A 60 -2.57 -14.12 4.10
N PHE A 61 -3.47 -13.71 4.97
CA PHE A 61 -4.06 -14.52 6.03
C PHE A 61 -5.59 -14.41 5.94
N PRO A 62 -6.24 -15.27 5.13
CA PRO A 62 -7.69 -15.30 5.06
C PRO A 62 -8.27 -15.86 6.36
N PHE A 63 -9.30 -15.21 6.89
CA PHE A 63 -10.04 -15.69 8.04
C PHE A 63 -11.13 -16.65 7.57
N VAL A 64 -10.90 -17.93 7.77
CA VAL A 64 -11.87 -18.98 7.51
C VAL A 64 -12.75 -19.18 8.74
N PRO A 65 -14.07 -18.95 8.67
CA PRO A 65 -14.95 -19.28 9.79
C PRO A 65 -14.92 -20.78 10.03
N LYS A 66 -14.65 -21.21 11.25
CA LYS A 66 -14.73 -22.63 11.62
C LYS A 66 -16.17 -23.12 11.39
N SER A 67 -16.40 -23.91 10.36
CA SER A 67 -17.66 -24.61 10.17
C SER A 67 -17.85 -25.59 11.34
N LYS A 68 -18.88 -25.36 12.19
CA LYS A 68 -19.33 -26.29 13.23
C LYS A 68 -20.12 -27.45 12.59
N LYS A 69 -19.50 -28.24 11.74
CA LYS A 69 -20.09 -29.50 11.30
C LYS A 69 -19.01 -30.61 11.29
N GLU A 70 -18.67 -31.11 12.47
CA GLU A 70 -18.21 -32.49 12.60
C GLU A 70 -19.38 -33.40 12.19
N GLY A 71 -19.19 -34.23 11.17
CA GLY A 71 -20.06 -35.36 10.90
C GLY A 71 -20.70 -35.47 9.53
N ALA A 72 -20.33 -34.73 8.52
CA ALA A 72 -20.77 -35.00 7.15
C ALA A 72 -19.59 -35.50 6.30
N ALA A 73 -19.76 -36.71 5.71
CA ALA A 73 -18.84 -37.34 4.80
C ALA A 73 -18.29 -36.34 3.77
N VAL A 74 -17.00 -36.49 3.50
CA VAL A 74 -16.24 -35.78 2.46
C VAL A 74 -17.02 -35.75 1.15
N LYS A 75 -17.75 -34.69 0.91
CA LYS A 75 -18.34 -34.36 -0.38
C LYS A 75 -18.04 -32.90 -0.66
N GLU A 76 -17.23 -32.73 -1.72
CA GLU A 76 -16.93 -31.49 -2.40
C GLU A 76 -16.43 -30.35 -1.48
N ARG A 77 -15.21 -29.86 -1.75
CA ARG A 77 -14.66 -28.65 -1.14
C ARG A 77 -15.63 -27.50 -1.36
N SER A 78 -16.59 -27.38 -0.45
CA SER A 78 -17.37 -26.17 -0.33
C SER A 78 -16.38 -25.08 0.06
N TYR A 79 -16.09 -24.21 -0.88
CA TYR A 79 -15.31 -23.00 -0.67
C TYR A 79 -16.05 -22.20 0.40
N SER A 80 -15.60 -22.30 1.65
CA SER A 80 -16.13 -21.43 2.69
C SER A 80 -15.70 -20.02 2.35
N PRO A 81 -16.60 -19.10 2.00
CA PRO A 81 -16.23 -17.80 1.53
C PRO A 81 -15.50 -17.06 2.64
N ASN A 82 -14.23 -16.81 2.43
CA ASN A 82 -13.45 -15.93 3.30
C ASN A 82 -14.01 -14.52 3.12
N TRP A 83 -14.64 -13.97 4.13
CA TRP A 83 -15.19 -12.62 4.09
C TRP A 83 -14.19 -11.56 4.56
N LEU A 84 -13.09 -12.00 5.17
CA LEU A 84 -12.07 -11.13 5.74
C LEU A 84 -10.68 -11.69 5.43
N LYS A 85 -9.77 -10.84 4.99
CA LYS A 85 -8.36 -11.18 4.76
C LYS A 85 -7.47 -10.09 5.31
N ASN A 86 -6.40 -10.48 6.00
CA ASN A 86 -5.32 -9.60 6.41
C ASN A 86 -4.08 -9.89 5.57
N GLU A 87 -3.40 -8.86 5.11
CA GLU A 87 -2.16 -8.96 4.34
C GLU A 87 -1.06 -8.15 5.01
N VAL A 88 0.15 -8.71 5.06
CA VAL A 88 1.37 -7.99 5.46
C VAL A 88 2.33 -8.02 4.31
N SER A 89 2.83 -6.89 3.91
CA SER A 89 3.69 -6.74 2.75
C SER A 89 4.86 -5.82 2.96
N LEU A 90 5.94 -6.13 2.25
CA LEU A 90 7.01 -5.21 1.90
C LEU A 90 6.62 -4.50 0.61
N ASN A 91 6.80 -3.20 0.58
CA ASN A 91 6.53 -2.40 -0.62
C ASN A 91 7.73 -1.55 -1.00
N LEU A 92 7.88 -1.37 -2.30
CA LEU A 92 8.83 -0.47 -2.93
C LEU A 92 8.02 0.40 -3.91
N ASP A 93 7.90 1.68 -3.56
CA ASP A 93 7.07 2.63 -4.30
C ASP A 93 7.93 3.76 -4.83
N SER A 94 7.88 4.01 -6.14
CA SER A 94 8.46 5.21 -6.74
C SER A 94 7.38 6.27 -6.84
N PHE A 95 7.62 7.43 -6.24
CA PHE A 95 6.70 8.56 -6.24
C PHE A 95 7.36 9.73 -6.96
N ASN A 96 6.75 10.14 -8.05
CA ASN A 96 7.25 11.21 -8.89
C ASN A 96 6.25 12.36 -8.92
N SER A 97 6.75 13.58 -9.03
CA SER A 97 5.93 14.77 -9.17
C SER A 97 6.67 15.84 -9.94
N TYR A 98 5.93 16.66 -10.66
CA TYR A 98 6.46 17.71 -11.50
C TYR A 98 5.90 19.05 -11.07
N GLY A 99 6.72 20.08 -11.17
CA GLY A 99 6.31 21.45 -10.90
C GLY A 99 7.09 22.43 -11.76
N GLY A 100 6.70 23.70 -11.66
CA GLY A 100 7.39 24.77 -12.35
C GLY A 100 6.50 25.61 -13.22
N ASN A 101 7.14 26.62 -13.81
CA ASN A 101 6.56 27.54 -14.78
C ASN A 101 7.40 27.51 -16.06
N GLN A 102 7.07 28.38 -17.03
CA GLN A 102 7.78 28.42 -18.32
C GLN A 102 9.30 28.62 -18.22
N ASN A 103 9.81 29.13 -17.11
CA ASN A 103 11.23 29.46 -16.94
C ASN A 103 11.98 28.51 -15.98
N ASN A 104 11.26 27.79 -15.11
CA ASN A 104 11.84 26.89 -14.11
C ASN A 104 11.05 25.59 -14.03
N ASN A 105 11.55 24.54 -14.67
CA ASN A 105 11.01 23.19 -14.55
C ASN A 105 11.75 22.45 -13.45
N TYR A 106 10.98 21.84 -12.55
CA TYR A 106 11.54 20.94 -11.55
C TYR A 106 10.70 19.67 -11.42
N SER A 107 11.37 18.59 -11.06
CA SER A 107 10.71 17.32 -10.72
C SER A 107 11.32 16.72 -9.48
N TRP A 108 10.52 15.96 -8.78
CA TRP A 108 10.95 15.08 -7.70
C TRP A 108 10.74 13.64 -8.14
N GLU A 109 11.82 12.88 -8.10
CA GLU A 109 11.89 11.45 -8.42
C GLU A 109 12.33 10.73 -7.15
N THR A 110 11.43 10.02 -6.49
CA THR A 110 11.71 9.43 -5.19
C THR A 110 11.33 7.96 -5.14
N THR A 111 12.02 7.19 -4.32
CA THR A 111 11.69 5.78 -4.05
C THR A 111 11.65 5.56 -2.54
N TYR A 112 10.54 5.00 -2.09
CA TYR A 112 10.30 4.64 -0.69
C TYR A 112 10.19 3.13 -0.55
N GLY A 113 10.79 2.60 0.51
CA GLY A 113 10.61 1.21 0.92
C GLY A 113 9.89 1.16 2.26
N GLY A 114 9.02 0.18 2.44
CA GLY A 114 8.23 0.12 3.66
C GLY A 114 7.52 -1.19 3.92
N LEU A 115 6.79 -1.18 5.03
CA LEU A 115 5.91 -2.24 5.47
C LEU A 115 4.47 -1.73 5.44
N THR A 116 3.57 -2.56 4.91
CA THR A 116 2.14 -2.25 4.85
C THR A 116 1.34 -3.42 5.42
N ASN A 117 0.36 -3.10 6.26
CA ASN A 117 -0.69 -4.02 6.68
C ASN A 117 -1.99 -3.61 6.02
N THR A 118 -2.69 -4.58 5.43
CA THR A 118 -3.94 -4.37 4.71
C THR A 118 -5.01 -5.30 5.25
N LEU A 119 -6.16 -4.76 5.57
CA LEU A 119 -7.37 -5.49 5.91
C LEU A 119 -8.36 -5.38 4.76
N SER A 120 -8.87 -6.53 4.28
CA SER A 120 -9.80 -6.60 3.15
C SER A 120 -11.08 -7.31 3.55
N PHE A 121 -12.22 -6.70 3.24
CA PHE A 121 -13.54 -7.33 3.28
C PHE A 121 -13.86 -7.88 1.91
N LEU A 122 -14.17 -9.16 1.83
CA LEU A 122 -14.28 -9.92 0.60
C LEU A 122 -15.72 -10.34 0.34
N ALA A 123 -16.13 -10.29 -0.92
CA ALA A 123 -17.38 -10.83 -1.43
C ALA A 123 -17.09 -11.67 -2.67
N HIS A 124 -17.84 -12.74 -2.87
CA HIS A 124 -17.67 -13.66 -4.01
C HIS A 124 -18.88 -13.54 -4.95
N ILE A 125 -18.60 -13.34 -6.23
CA ILE A 125 -19.59 -13.30 -7.30
C ILE A 125 -19.14 -14.32 -8.35
N GLY A 126 -19.74 -15.51 -8.33
CA GLY A 126 -19.25 -16.64 -9.12
C GLY A 126 -17.83 -17.00 -8.69
N GLU A 127 -16.91 -17.04 -9.63
CA GLU A 127 -15.50 -17.34 -9.38
C GLU A 127 -14.67 -16.09 -9.01
N VAL A 128 -15.25 -14.90 -9.13
CA VAL A 128 -14.55 -13.64 -8.85
C VAL A 128 -14.67 -13.29 -7.39
N GLU A 129 -13.55 -13.05 -6.72
CA GLU A 129 -13.47 -12.45 -5.39
C GLU A 129 -13.29 -10.94 -5.52
N LEU A 130 -14.21 -10.17 -4.96
CA LEU A 130 -14.15 -8.72 -4.89
C LEU A 130 -13.82 -8.29 -3.46
N GLY A 131 -12.96 -7.29 -3.30
CA GLY A 131 -12.53 -6.81 -1.99
C GLY A 131 -12.58 -5.29 -1.86
N ILE A 132 -13.03 -4.82 -0.70
CA ILE A 132 -12.81 -3.45 -0.23
C ILE A 132 -11.69 -3.51 0.79
N ARG A 133 -10.69 -2.64 0.64
CA ARG A 133 -9.42 -2.71 1.37
C ARG A 133 -9.18 -1.43 2.15
N GLY A 134 -8.70 -1.57 3.39
CA GLY A 134 -8.07 -0.50 4.15
C GLY A 134 -6.63 -0.86 4.46
N HIS A 135 -5.70 0.08 4.34
CA HIS A 135 -4.29 -0.21 4.62
C HIS A 135 -3.63 0.89 5.46
N VAL A 136 -2.67 0.45 6.25
CA VAL A 136 -1.77 1.32 7.02
C VAL A 136 -0.35 0.81 6.84
N GLY A 137 0.62 1.72 6.81
CA GLY A 137 2.01 1.33 6.62
C GLY A 137 2.98 2.37 7.12
N LEU A 138 4.24 1.98 7.12
CA LEU A 138 5.38 2.83 7.42
C LEU A 138 6.39 2.68 6.29
N SER A 139 6.90 3.78 5.80
CA SER A 139 7.92 3.79 4.75
C SER A 139 8.99 4.83 5.00
N GLY A 140 10.19 4.56 4.48
CA GLY A 140 11.30 5.50 4.49
C GLY A 140 11.86 5.69 3.09
N MET A 141 12.45 6.86 2.83
CA MET A 141 13.08 7.14 1.54
C MET A 141 14.35 6.29 1.38
N ILE A 142 14.40 5.53 0.31
CA ILE A 142 15.59 4.78 -0.12
C ILE A 142 16.47 5.67 -1.00
N SER A 143 15.85 6.34 -1.97
CA SER A 143 16.52 7.26 -2.88
C SER A 143 15.58 8.40 -3.27
N GLY A 144 16.15 9.55 -3.61
CA GLY A 144 15.39 10.68 -4.09
C GLY A 144 16.30 11.67 -4.80
N THR A 145 15.79 12.23 -5.88
CA THR A 145 16.49 13.23 -6.70
C THR A 145 15.51 14.35 -7.05
N GLN A 146 15.95 15.57 -6.83
CA GLN A 146 15.33 16.76 -7.38
C GLN A 146 16.05 17.15 -8.67
N VAL A 147 15.29 17.41 -9.70
CA VAL A 147 15.84 17.93 -10.97
C VAL A 147 15.34 19.36 -11.15
N ILE A 148 16.25 20.30 -11.30
CA ILE A 148 15.96 21.71 -11.57
C ILE A 148 16.72 22.11 -12.81
N ASN A 149 16.01 22.47 -13.88
CA ASN A 149 16.62 22.90 -15.16
C ASN A 149 17.76 21.97 -15.63
N SER A 150 17.52 20.64 -15.60
CA SER A 150 18.46 19.57 -15.96
C SER A 150 19.60 19.31 -14.95
N SER A 151 19.76 20.10 -13.90
CA SER A 151 20.69 19.82 -12.81
C SER A 151 20.03 18.89 -11.78
N ARG A 152 20.79 17.91 -11.28
CA ARG A 152 20.29 16.90 -10.35
C ARG A 152 20.85 17.13 -8.94
N PHE A 153 19.96 17.12 -7.95
CA PHE A 153 20.27 17.31 -6.53
C PHE A 153 19.72 16.12 -5.73
N PRO A 154 20.50 15.52 -4.81
CA PRO A 154 20.00 14.44 -3.98
C PRO A 154 18.99 14.98 -2.96
N LEU A 155 17.82 14.35 -2.85
CA LEU A 155 16.85 14.63 -1.80
C LEU A 155 17.09 13.79 -0.53
N LYS A 156 17.82 12.68 -0.67
CA LYS A 156 18.17 11.83 0.46
C LYS A 156 19.15 12.56 1.37
N GLY A 157 18.69 12.93 2.53
CA GLY A 157 19.51 13.68 3.48
C GLY A 157 18.95 15.07 3.76
N GLU A 158 18.08 15.61 2.91
CA GLU A 158 17.32 16.81 3.17
C GLU A 158 16.35 16.58 4.33
N ASP A 159 16.23 17.57 5.20
CA ASP A 159 15.49 17.44 6.46
C ASP A 159 14.01 17.12 6.23
N ASP A 160 13.41 17.61 5.15
CA ASP A 160 12.02 17.39 4.81
C ASP A 160 11.70 15.94 4.38
N PHE A 161 12.69 15.24 3.86
CA PHE A 161 12.57 13.88 3.35
C PHE A 161 13.15 12.82 4.30
N LYS A 162 13.83 13.24 5.37
CA LYS A 162 14.34 12.33 6.40
C LYS A 162 13.22 11.76 7.25
N GLY A 163 13.41 10.53 7.73
CA GLY A 163 12.55 9.87 8.69
C GLY A 163 11.53 8.93 8.08
N LEU A 164 10.57 8.56 8.88
CA LEU A 164 9.51 7.63 8.51
C LEU A 164 8.26 8.39 8.09
N PHE A 165 7.59 7.84 7.09
CA PHE A 165 6.29 8.30 6.63
C PHE A 165 5.23 7.27 7.01
N ALA A 166 4.16 7.73 7.65
CA ALA A 166 2.96 6.93 7.84
C ALA A 166 2.13 6.98 6.56
N LYS A 167 1.80 5.80 6.03
CA LYS A 167 0.92 5.60 4.87
C LYS A 167 -0.42 5.10 5.36
N THR A 168 -1.49 5.71 4.92
CA THR A 168 -2.86 5.24 5.17
C THR A 168 -3.66 5.32 3.89
N GLY A 169 -4.60 4.40 3.70
CA GLY A 169 -5.41 4.46 2.48
C GLY A 169 -6.50 3.43 2.43
N VAL A 170 -7.24 3.52 1.33
CA VAL A 170 -8.33 2.62 0.99
C VAL A 170 -8.17 2.15 -0.44
N GLY A 171 -8.83 1.06 -0.78
CA GLY A 171 -8.74 0.50 -2.12
C GLY A 171 -9.82 -0.52 -2.40
N ALA A 172 -9.77 -1.04 -3.61
CA ALA A 172 -10.59 -2.15 -4.06
C ALA A 172 -9.73 -3.18 -4.78
N SER A 173 -10.16 -4.43 -4.76
CA SER A 173 -9.47 -5.50 -5.47
C SER A 173 -10.46 -6.45 -6.12
N ALA A 174 -10.00 -7.10 -7.18
CA ALA A 174 -10.68 -8.21 -7.83
C ALA A 174 -9.67 -9.33 -8.03
N SER A 175 -10.03 -10.55 -7.62
CA SER A 175 -9.20 -11.75 -7.81
C SER A 175 -9.97 -12.79 -8.61
N TYR A 176 -9.25 -13.48 -9.50
CA TYR A 176 -9.78 -14.53 -10.33
C TYR A 176 -8.89 -15.77 -10.25
N PRO A 177 -9.44 -16.98 -9.98
CA PRO A 177 -8.66 -18.21 -9.94
C PRO A 177 -8.21 -18.59 -11.35
N VAL A 178 -6.90 -18.79 -11.54
CA VAL A 178 -6.33 -19.26 -12.80
C VAL A 178 -5.88 -20.72 -12.71
N PHE A 179 -5.54 -21.17 -11.51
CA PHE A 179 -5.23 -22.55 -11.19
C PHE A 179 -5.81 -22.89 -9.82
N GLN A 180 -5.76 -24.17 -9.43
CA GLN A 180 -6.34 -24.64 -8.16
C GLN A 180 -5.89 -23.86 -6.92
N ARG A 181 -4.68 -23.27 -6.96
CA ARG A 181 -4.07 -22.54 -5.83
C ARG A 181 -3.50 -21.17 -6.21
N ALA A 182 -3.71 -20.73 -7.45
CA ALA A 182 -3.17 -19.48 -7.92
C ALA A 182 -4.28 -18.56 -8.44
N PHE A 183 -4.20 -17.28 -8.03
CA PHE A 183 -5.18 -16.25 -8.33
C PHE A 183 -4.49 -15.05 -8.95
N LEU A 184 -5.02 -14.58 -10.05
CA LEU A 184 -4.67 -13.25 -10.55
C LEU A 184 -5.45 -12.20 -9.77
N ASN A 185 -4.80 -11.10 -9.45
CA ASN A 185 -5.39 -10.01 -8.69
C ASN A 185 -5.15 -8.68 -9.38
N LEU A 186 -6.19 -7.88 -9.46
CA LEU A 186 -6.14 -6.47 -9.81
C LEU A 186 -6.50 -5.65 -8.58
N THR A 187 -5.66 -4.70 -8.22
CA THR A 187 -5.86 -3.86 -7.05
C THR A 187 -5.78 -2.38 -7.44
N TYR A 188 -6.73 -1.59 -6.97
CA TYR A 188 -6.66 -0.14 -6.96
C TYR A 188 -6.47 0.35 -5.52
N ASN A 189 -5.52 1.24 -5.28
CA ASN A 189 -5.26 1.86 -4.00
C ASN A 189 -5.28 3.39 -4.12
N TYR A 190 -5.92 4.05 -3.15
CA TYR A 190 -5.76 5.46 -2.86
C TYR A 190 -5.08 5.60 -1.52
N SER A 191 -3.96 6.32 -1.47
CA SER A 191 -3.14 6.43 -0.27
C SER A 191 -2.75 7.87 0.01
N LYS A 192 -2.66 8.19 1.30
CA LYS A 192 -2.05 9.41 1.81
C LYS A 192 -0.86 9.04 2.67
N SER A 193 0.27 9.68 2.41
CA SER A 193 1.48 9.53 3.22
C SER A 193 1.83 10.86 3.87
N SER A 194 2.23 10.81 5.13
CA SER A 194 2.65 11.97 5.90
C SER A 194 3.84 11.61 6.77
N ARG A 195 4.78 12.51 6.90
CA ARG A 195 5.97 12.32 7.73
C ARG A 195 5.59 12.13 9.20
N LEU A 196 6.26 11.22 9.87
CA LEU A 196 6.14 10.99 11.31
C LEU A 196 7.25 11.76 12.06
N GLY A 197 6.85 12.74 12.84
CA GLY A 197 7.81 13.59 13.57
C GLY A 197 8.52 14.59 12.64
N GLY A 198 9.30 15.47 13.22
CA GLY A 198 10.00 16.55 12.56
C GLY A 198 9.54 17.90 13.06
N PRO A 199 10.27 18.96 12.75
CA PRO A 199 9.86 20.33 13.09
C PRO A 199 8.49 20.60 12.49
N GLN A 200 7.66 21.36 13.22
CA GLN A 200 6.31 21.71 12.75
C GLN A 200 6.33 22.71 11.59
N GLU A 201 7.52 23.15 11.19
CA GLU A 201 7.71 24.27 10.27
C GLU A 201 7.37 23.92 8.83
N GLU A 202 7.65 22.67 8.39
CA GLU A 202 7.33 22.25 7.03
C GLU A 202 6.79 20.81 7.00
N GLN A 203 5.74 20.57 6.25
CA GLN A 203 5.10 19.26 6.16
C GLN A 203 5.09 18.76 4.73
N VAL A 204 5.87 17.70 4.49
CA VAL A 204 5.77 16.94 3.25
C VAL A 204 4.69 15.88 3.40
N ARG A 205 3.72 15.94 2.51
CA ARG A 205 2.67 14.93 2.35
C ARG A 205 2.59 14.55 0.89
N PHE A 206 2.12 13.36 0.60
CA PHE A 206 1.81 13.00 -0.77
C PHE A 206 0.57 12.11 -0.84
N LEU A 207 -0.17 12.30 -1.91
CA LEU A 207 -1.34 11.54 -2.27
C LEU A 207 -0.99 10.69 -3.47
N SER A 208 -1.30 9.40 -3.43
CA SER A 208 -1.04 8.50 -4.53
C SER A 208 -2.26 7.67 -4.89
N HIS A 209 -2.45 7.47 -6.19
CA HIS A 209 -3.38 6.53 -6.78
C HIS A 209 -2.57 5.44 -7.46
N GLY A 210 -2.82 4.18 -7.14
CA GLY A 210 -2.07 3.06 -7.71
C GLY A 210 -2.98 1.99 -8.27
N VAL A 211 -2.57 1.43 -9.41
CA VAL A 211 -3.17 0.22 -9.97
C VAL A 211 -2.08 -0.83 -10.00
N LEU A 212 -2.31 -1.95 -9.31
CA LEU A 212 -1.39 -3.07 -9.23
C LEU A 212 -2.05 -4.34 -9.77
N PHE A 213 -1.25 -5.10 -10.50
CA PHE A 213 -1.57 -6.44 -10.94
C PHE A 213 -0.71 -7.44 -10.19
N GLY A 214 -1.28 -8.54 -9.73
CA GLY A 214 -0.57 -9.47 -8.87
C GLY A 214 -0.96 -10.92 -9.05
N LEU A 215 -0.12 -11.78 -8.48
CA LEU A 215 -0.33 -13.21 -8.37
C LEU A 215 -0.35 -13.57 -6.88
N TYR A 216 -1.35 -14.32 -6.48
CA TYR A 216 -1.46 -14.94 -5.17
C TYR A 216 -1.35 -16.44 -5.31
N VAL A 217 -0.63 -17.08 -4.40
CA VAL A 217 -0.49 -18.54 -4.34
C VAL A 217 -0.83 -19.00 -2.93
N GLN A 218 -1.81 -19.89 -2.81
CA GLN A 218 -2.17 -20.54 -1.57
C GLN A 218 -1.17 -21.65 -1.24
N LEU A 219 -0.66 -21.64 -0.01
CA LEU A 219 0.37 -22.56 0.43
C LEU A 219 -0.19 -23.93 0.91
N ASN A 220 -1.47 -23.97 1.35
CA ASN A 220 -2.11 -25.20 1.84
C ASN A 220 -3.61 -25.22 1.55
#